data_f02e7c961b01a9fb93372ee498d27161
#
_entry.id   f02e7c961b01a9fb93372ee498d27161
#
_cell.length_a   1.000
_cell.length_b   1.000
_cell.length_c   1.000
_cell.angle_alpha   90.00
_cell.angle_beta   90.00
_cell.angle_gamma   90.00
#
_symmetry.space_group_name_H-M   'P 1'
#
loop_
_entity.id
_entity.type
_entity.pdbx_description
1 polymer ?
#
loop_
_entity_poly.entity_id
_entity_poly.type
_entity_poly.pdbx_seq_one_letter_code
_entity_poly.pdbx_strand_id
1 'polypeptide(L)'
;MQTPQNYLAVIKVVGIGGGGVNAVNRMIESGLKGVEFIAVNTDAQALLMSEADVKLDIGRETTRGLGSGADPEIGRRAAEEHRAEIEEILKGADMVFVTAGEGGGTGTGGAPVVAQIARELGALTIGVVTRPFSFEGRRRASQAEEGIQELKQSVDTLIIVPNDRLLQISDETTSMLDAFRMADQVLHQGVDGITALIVTPGLINLDFADVRTVLSNAGSALMGIGQGAGDDRAEEAARAAISSPLLEASIEGAKGLLLSISGGSDLTLHEVHRAAEAITRAAHPEANIIFGAVIDDALGDECRVTVIAAGFDRAAEASFARPALAISARESDSIRLPEDDDEDIPVPSLLKERQEDEDLFQPAQVGAGRNDEGDDDLDIPDFLKG
;
A
#
# COMPACT_ATOMS: atom_id res chain seq x y z
N MET A 1 -45.71 14.17 5.85
CA MET A 1 -44.85 13.80 4.72
C MET A 1 -43.42 13.93 5.24
N GLN A 2 -42.77 12.81 5.54
CA GLN A 2 -41.35 12.82 5.86
C GLN A 2 -40.64 13.13 4.55
N THR A 3 -39.83 14.20 4.54
CA THR A 3 -38.85 14.44 3.46
C THR A 3 -38.01 13.19 3.31
N PRO A 4 -37.77 12.67 2.09
CA PRO A 4 -36.83 11.58 1.90
C PRO A 4 -35.49 12.08 2.42
N GLN A 5 -34.99 11.48 3.51
CA GLN A 5 -33.60 11.65 3.90
C GLN A 5 -32.81 10.96 2.79
N ASN A 6 -32.10 11.76 2.01
CA ASN A 6 -31.07 11.25 1.11
C ASN A 6 -30.01 10.63 2.01
N TYR A 7 -30.06 9.33 2.24
CA TYR A 7 -29.02 8.58 2.92
C TYR A 7 -27.86 8.43 1.96
N LEU A 8 -26.94 9.40 1.99
CA LEU A 8 -25.63 9.21 1.38
C LEU A 8 -24.87 8.17 2.21
N ALA A 9 -24.21 7.22 1.55
CA ALA A 9 -23.38 6.24 2.23
C ALA A 9 -22.28 6.97 3.04
N VAL A 10 -22.08 6.56 4.26
CA VAL A 10 -21.01 7.08 5.13
C VAL A 10 -19.72 6.33 4.81
N ILE A 11 -18.79 7.02 4.17
CA ILE A 11 -17.51 6.46 3.74
C ILE A 11 -16.39 7.03 4.59
N LYS A 12 -15.56 6.17 5.15
CA LYS A 12 -14.37 6.56 5.93
C LYS A 12 -13.10 6.04 5.28
N VAL A 13 -12.06 6.88 5.28
CA VAL A 13 -10.73 6.52 4.76
C VAL A 13 -9.75 6.56 5.91
N VAL A 14 -9.21 5.40 6.28
CA VAL A 14 -8.28 5.24 7.39
C VAL A 14 -6.87 5.05 6.87
N GLY A 15 -6.01 6.03 7.07
CA GLY A 15 -4.58 5.92 6.78
C GLY A 15 -3.81 5.44 8.01
N ILE A 16 -3.10 4.32 7.88
CA ILE A 16 -2.42 3.66 9.00
C ILE A 16 -0.91 3.67 8.78
N GLY A 17 -0.18 4.15 9.80
CA GLY A 17 1.27 4.30 9.76
C GLY A 17 1.72 5.42 8.83
N GLY A 18 3.02 5.62 8.67
CA GLY A 18 3.56 6.75 7.89
C GLY A 18 3.07 6.79 6.46
N GLY A 19 3.12 5.66 5.72
CA GLY A 19 2.66 5.59 4.33
C GLY A 19 1.17 5.85 4.19
N GLY A 20 0.32 5.24 5.06
CA GLY A 20 -1.12 5.46 5.03
C GLY A 20 -1.52 6.90 5.37
N VAL A 21 -0.87 7.51 6.37
CA VAL A 21 -1.10 8.93 6.73
C VAL A 21 -0.69 9.86 5.60
N ASN A 22 0.43 9.60 4.91
CA ASN A 22 0.85 10.37 3.75
C ASN A 22 -0.16 10.26 2.59
N ALA A 23 -0.67 9.06 2.33
CA ALA A 23 -1.71 8.86 1.31
C ALA A 23 -2.99 9.64 1.65
N VAL A 24 -3.44 9.62 2.91
CA VAL A 24 -4.60 10.41 3.38
C VAL A 24 -4.36 11.91 3.19
N ASN A 25 -3.20 12.43 3.60
CA ASN A 25 -2.88 13.84 3.40
C ASN A 25 -2.92 14.21 1.91
N ARG A 26 -2.40 13.34 1.04
CA ARG A 26 -2.45 13.56 -0.41
C ARG A 26 -3.88 13.56 -0.96
N MET A 27 -4.77 12.70 -0.45
CA MET A 27 -6.18 12.67 -0.82
C MET A 27 -6.88 13.97 -0.42
N ILE A 28 -6.56 14.52 0.75
CA ILE A 28 -7.07 15.81 1.23
C ILE A 28 -6.56 16.97 0.35
N GLU A 29 -5.25 17.03 0.10
CA GLU A 29 -4.64 18.02 -0.79
C GLU A 29 -5.23 18.00 -2.21
N SER A 30 -5.54 16.81 -2.72
CA SER A 30 -6.18 16.62 -4.04
C SER A 30 -7.66 16.95 -4.05
N GLY A 31 -8.26 17.27 -2.89
CA GLY A 31 -9.64 17.72 -2.77
C GLY A 31 -10.69 16.61 -2.88
N LEU A 32 -10.35 15.36 -2.57
CA LEU A 32 -11.32 14.25 -2.50
C LEU A 32 -12.42 14.57 -1.48
N LYS A 33 -13.67 14.48 -1.91
CA LYS A 33 -14.85 14.86 -1.13
C LYS A 33 -15.76 13.67 -0.83
N GLY A 34 -16.66 13.86 0.13
CA GLY A 34 -17.70 12.86 0.46
C GLY A 34 -17.21 11.71 1.31
N VAL A 35 -16.02 11.82 1.90
CA VAL A 35 -15.44 10.86 2.83
C VAL A 35 -14.95 11.57 4.09
N GLU A 36 -14.89 10.83 5.20
CA GLU A 36 -14.24 11.27 6.44
C GLU A 36 -12.84 10.67 6.50
N PHE A 37 -11.82 11.52 6.71
CA PHE A 37 -10.44 11.10 6.77
C PHE A 37 -9.97 10.84 8.20
N ILE A 38 -9.37 9.67 8.42
CA ILE A 38 -8.86 9.23 9.72
C ILE A 38 -7.38 8.87 9.56
N ALA A 39 -6.53 9.49 10.37
CA ALA A 39 -5.11 9.16 10.46
C ALA A 39 -4.83 8.39 11.74
N VAL A 40 -4.24 7.21 11.63
CA VAL A 40 -3.87 6.33 12.74
C VAL A 40 -2.36 6.06 12.68
N ASN A 41 -1.63 6.38 13.73
CA ASN A 41 -0.20 6.13 13.76
C ASN A 41 0.32 5.89 15.18
N THR A 42 1.48 5.25 15.29
CA THR A 42 2.30 5.15 16.51
C THR A 42 3.33 6.27 16.63
N ASP A 43 3.48 7.09 15.60
CA ASP A 43 4.33 8.27 15.57
C ASP A 43 3.47 9.53 15.73
N ALA A 44 3.59 10.13 16.92
CA ALA A 44 2.82 11.32 17.28
C ALA A 44 3.22 12.55 16.44
N GLN A 45 4.47 12.65 16.00
CA GLN A 45 4.92 13.79 15.17
C GLN A 45 4.28 13.74 13.79
N ALA A 46 4.23 12.54 13.16
CA ALA A 46 3.56 12.36 11.87
C ALA A 46 2.05 12.69 11.97
N LEU A 47 1.39 12.34 13.09
CA LEU A 47 -0.02 12.68 13.31
C LEU A 47 -0.25 14.19 13.47
N LEU A 48 0.65 14.91 14.12
CA LEU A 48 0.53 16.37 14.26
C LEU A 48 0.54 17.07 12.89
N MET A 49 1.31 16.57 11.95
CA MET A 49 1.44 17.10 10.60
C MET A 49 0.30 16.67 9.66
N SER A 50 -0.51 15.71 10.03
CA SER A 50 -1.64 15.25 9.22
C SER A 50 -2.76 16.29 9.18
N GLU A 51 -3.47 16.36 8.06
CA GLU A 51 -4.66 17.19 7.86
C GLU A 51 -5.98 16.40 7.99
N ALA A 52 -5.92 15.14 8.41
CA ALA A 52 -7.09 14.28 8.59
C ALA A 52 -8.07 14.85 9.62
N ASP A 53 -9.37 14.61 9.38
CA ASP A 53 -10.49 15.05 10.26
C ASP A 53 -10.37 14.45 11.65
N VAL A 54 -9.95 13.18 11.72
CA VAL A 54 -9.73 12.45 12.97
C VAL A 54 -8.30 11.94 13.02
N LYS A 55 -7.64 12.15 14.15
CA LYS A 55 -6.26 11.69 14.38
C LYS A 55 -6.22 10.81 15.62
N LEU A 56 -5.79 9.56 15.48
CA LEU A 56 -5.69 8.61 16.56
C LEU A 56 -4.24 8.19 16.80
N ASP A 57 -3.69 8.57 17.94
CA ASP A 57 -2.38 8.13 18.40
C ASP A 57 -2.52 6.80 19.15
N ILE A 58 -2.12 5.71 18.50
CA ILE A 58 -2.10 4.36 19.09
C ILE A 58 -0.73 3.99 19.67
N GLY A 59 0.21 4.94 19.70
CA GLY A 59 1.59 4.71 20.16
C GLY A 59 1.88 5.15 21.59
N ARG A 60 0.93 5.79 22.28
CA ARG A 60 1.17 6.44 23.59
C ARG A 60 1.82 5.52 24.60
N GLU A 61 1.29 4.33 24.77
CA GLU A 61 1.74 3.37 25.77
C GLU A 61 2.86 2.47 25.22
N THR A 62 2.68 1.95 24.02
CA THR A 62 3.57 0.95 23.41
C THR A 62 4.88 1.56 22.90
N THR A 63 4.84 2.74 22.23
CA THR A 63 6.00 3.36 21.56
C THR A 63 6.38 4.73 22.10
N ARG A 64 5.61 5.29 23.03
CA ARG A 64 5.77 6.66 23.55
C ARG A 64 5.71 7.71 22.43
N GLY A 65 4.95 7.46 21.37
CA GLY A 65 4.84 8.34 20.22
C GLY A 65 6.06 8.37 19.28
N LEU A 66 7.01 7.44 19.41
CA LEU A 66 8.25 7.40 18.61
C LEU A 66 8.17 6.45 17.41
N GLY A 67 6.99 5.88 17.14
CA GLY A 67 6.82 4.90 16.07
C GLY A 67 7.16 3.47 16.46
N SER A 68 6.79 2.51 15.62
CA SER A 68 6.94 1.06 15.86
C SER A 68 8.34 0.50 15.53
N GLY A 69 9.27 1.31 15.06
CA GLY A 69 10.63 0.86 14.74
C GLY A 69 10.72 -0.18 13.61
N ALA A 70 9.76 -0.15 12.66
CA ALA A 70 9.62 -1.12 11.57
C ALA A 70 9.34 -2.57 12.06
N ASP A 71 8.71 -2.72 13.23
CA ASP A 71 8.27 -4.00 13.77
C ASP A 71 6.73 -4.11 13.68
N PRO A 72 6.19 -5.02 12.83
CA PRO A 72 4.73 -5.19 12.67
C PRO A 72 4.03 -5.68 13.94
N GLU A 73 4.70 -6.48 14.79
CA GLU A 73 4.12 -6.95 16.05
C GLU A 73 3.85 -5.80 17.03
N ILE A 74 4.73 -4.79 17.03
CA ILE A 74 4.51 -3.57 17.84
C ILE A 74 3.32 -2.79 17.27
N GLY A 75 3.22 -2.67 15.93
CA GLY A 75 2.10 -2.00 15.26
C GLY A 75 0.77 -2.70 15.53
N ARG A 76 0.73 -4.03 15.45
CA ARG A 76 -0.45 -4.84 15.74
C ARG A 76 -0.90 -4.67 17.19
N ARG A 77 0.02 -4.84 18.13
CA ARG A 77 -0.28 -4.69 19.56
C ARG A 77 -0.81 -3.29 19.88
N ALA A 78 -0.19 -2.25 19.33
CA ALA A 78 -0.66 -0.88 19.52
C ALA A 78 -2.10 -0.67 19.02
N ALA A 79 -2.46 -1.25 17.86
CA ALA A 79 -3.82 -1.19 17.34
C ALA A 79 -4.80 -2.01 18.20
N GLU A 80 -4.40 -3.19 18.69
CA GLU A 80 -5.23 -4.02 19.58
C GLU A 80 -5.51 -3.33 20.92
N GLU A 81 -4.51 -2.67 21.52
CA GLU A 81 -4.66 -1.91 22.78
C GLU A 81 -5.65 -0.74 22.64
N HIS A 82 -5.76 -0.16 21.42
CA HIS A 82 -6.67 0.94 21.13
C HIS A 82 -7.95 0.51 20.38
N ARG A 83 -8.29 -0.79 20.43
CA ARG A 83 -9.44 -1.35 19.71
C ARG A 83 -10.75 -0.60 19.96
N ALA A 84 -11.04 -0.23 21.20
CA ALA A 84 -12.26 0.48 21.56
C ALA A 84 -12.33 1.90 20.96
N GLU A 85 -11.20 2.60 20.89
CA GLU A 85 -11.12 3.93 20.25
C GLU A 85 -11.28 3.81 18.72
N ILE A 86 -10.67 2.79 18.12
CA ILE A 86 -10.82 2.49 16.68
C ILE A 86 -12.28 2.13 16.36
N GLU A 87 -12.93 1.31 17.18
CA GLU A 87 -14.32 0.96 17.01
C GLU A 87 -15.24 2.19 17.05
N GLU A 88 -15.03 3.10 18.01
CA GLU A 88 -15.86 4.30 18.15
C GLU A 88 -15.71 5.24 16.94
N ILE A 89 -14.50 5.44 16.41
CA ILE A 89 -14.29 6.30 15.24
C ILE A 89 -14.80 5.66 13.94
N LEU A 90 -14.91 4.34 13.85
CA LEU A 90 -15.43 3.63 12.67
C LEU A 90 -16.95 3.43 12.70
N LYS A 91 -17.58 3.62 13.85
CA LYS A 91 -19.01 3.38 14.05
C LYS A 91 -19.88 4.16 13.07
N GLY A 92 -20.87 3.47 12.53
CA GLY A 92 -21.82 4.04 11.58
C GLY A 92 -21.30 4.21 10.15
N ALA A 93 -20.11 3.72 9.83
CA ALA A 93 -19.62 3.67 8.46
C ALA A 93 -20.32 2.57 7.66
N ASP A 94 -20.75 2.89 6.45
CA ASP A 94 -21.25 1.92 5.47
C ASP A 94 -20.08 1.27 4.71
N MET A 95 -18.99 2.04 4.51
CA MET A 95 -17.76 1.62 3.83
C MET A 95 -16.55 2.18 4.55
N VAL A 96 -15.49 1.36 4.66
CA VAL A 96 -14.20 1.74 5.22
C VAL A 96 -13.09 1.37 4.25
N PHE A 97 -12.33 2.36 3.82
CA PHE A 97 -11.05 2.15 3.16
C PHE A 97 -9.94 2.09 4.20
N VAL A 98 -9.13 1.06 4.14
CA VAL A 98 -7.93 0.90 4.97
C VAL A 98 -6.72 1.05 4.06
N THR A 99 -5.99 2.17 4.19
CA THR A 99 -4.81 2.45 3.37
C THR A 99 -3.53 2.41 4.19
N ALA A 100 -2.53 1.70 3.67
CA ALA A 100 -1.24 1.56 4.33
C ALA A 100 -0.12 1.34 3.29
N GLY A 101 1.10 1.74 3.66
CA GLY A 101 2.31 1.24 2.99
C GLY A 101 2.80 0.00 3.72
N GLU A 102 2.78 -1.14 3.05
CA GLU A 102 3.20 -2.41 3.63
C GLU A 102 4.73 -2.53 3.74
N GLY A 103 5.19 -3.38 4.65
CA GLY A 103 6.62 -3.57 4.94
C GLY A 103 7.17 -2.66 6.03
N GLY A 104 6.35 -1.74 6.58
CA GLY A 104 6.65 -0.99 7.79
C GLY A 104 6.19 -1.72 9.05
N GLY A 105 6.22 -1.05 10.19
CA GLY A 105 5.71 -1.65 11.44
C GLY A 105 4.23 -1.32 11.67
N THR A 106 3.90 -0.03 11.79
CA THR A 106 2.55 0.41 12.18
C THR A 106 1.50 0.06 11.12
N GLY A 107 1.77 0.34 9.83
CA GLY A 107 0.86 0.04 8.73
C GLY A 107 0.62 -1.46 8.61
N THR A 108 1.69 -2.22 8.45
CA THR A 108 1.66 -3.68 8.24
C THR A 108 0.97 -4.43 9.39
N GLY A 109 1.28 -4.06 10.65
CA GLY A 109 0.69 -4.73 11.80
C GLY A 109 -0.70 -4.19 12.19
N GLY A 110 -0.94 -2.89 12.02
CA GLY A 110 -2.19 -2.24 12.44
C GLY A 110 -3.34 -2.35 11.43
N ALA A 111 -3.04 -2.38 10.13
CA ALA A 111 -4.08 -2.42 9.09
C ALA A 111 -5.01 -3.64 9.21
N PRO A 112 -4.52 -4.88 9.44
CA PRO A 112 -5.40 -6.03 9.64
C PRO A 112 -6.35 -5.85 10.84
N VAL A 113 -5.89 -5.26 11.94
CA VAL A 113 -6.69 -5.03 13.14
C VAL A 113 -7.82 -4.04 12.86
N VAL A 114 -7.50 -2.91 12.23
CA VAL A 114 -8.49 -1.89 11.86
C VAL A 114 -9.52 -2.45 10.86
N ALA A 115 -9.05 -3.20 9.88
CA ALA A 115 -9.92 -3.84 8.89
C ALA A 115 -10.88 -4.85 9.54
N GLN A 116 -10.39 -5.66 10.47
CA GLN A 116 -11.22 -6.59 11.22
C GLN A 116 -12.32 -5.87 12.01
N ILE A 117 -11.99 -4.78 12.70
CA ILE A 117 -12.96 -3.98 13.46
C ILE A 117 -14.03 -3.41 12.50
N ALA A 118 -13.62 -2.86 11.35
CA ALA A 118 -14.54 -2.33 10.35
C ALA A 118 -15.54 -3.39 9.86
N ARG A 119 -15.05 -4.61 9.56
CA ARG A 119 -15.92 -5.74 9.16
C ARG A 119 -16.86 -6.19 10.27
N GLU A 120 -16.40 -6.25 11.51
CA GLU A 120 -17.23 -6.61 12.67
C GLU A 120 -18.37 -5.60 12.88
N LEU A 121 -18.14 -4.32 12.55
CA LEU A 121 -19.17 -3.27 12.53
C LEU A 121 -20.14 -3.38 11.34
N GLY A 122 -19.88 -4.28 10.39
CA GLY A 122 -20.72 -4.51 9.20
C GLY A 122 -20.45 -3.56 8.02
N ALA A 123 -19.38 -2.76 8.08
CA ALA A 123 -18.96 -1.92 6.98
C ALA A 123 -18.35 -2.75 5.83
N LEU A 124 -18.60 -2.36 4.59
CA LEU A 124 -17.85 -2.88 3.45
C LEU A 124 -16.40 -2.41 3.58
N THR A 125 -15.47 -3.34 3.76
CA THR A 125 -14.08 -3.02 4.09
C THR A 125 -13.15 -3.31 2.93
N ILE A 126 -12.48 -2.28 2.43
CA ILE A 126 -11.56 -2.34 1.29
C ILE A 126 -10.16 -1.95 1.72
N GLY A 127 -9.20 -2.86 1.54
CA GLY A 127 -7.79 -2.54 1.69
C GLY A 127 -7.23 -1.96 0.38
N VAL A 128 -6.53 -0.84 0.45
CA VAL A 128 -5.80 -0.25 -0.68
C VAL A 128 -4.39 0.04 -0.20
N VAL A 129 -3.45 -0.84 -0.55
CA VAL A 129 -2.11 -0.84 0.05
C VAL A 129 -1.02 -0.92 -1.01
N THR A 130 0.19 -0.45 -0.66
CA THR A 130 1.34 -0.53 -1.55
C THR A 130 2.33 -1.58 -1.07
N ARG A 131 2.95 -2.31 -2.02
CA ARG A 131 4.19 -3.06 -1.79
C ARG A 131 5.39 -2.13 -1.89
N PRO A 132 6.40 -2.28 -1.02
CA PRO A 132 7.60 -1.46 -1.07
C PRO A 132 8.36 -1.63 -2.38
N PHE A 133 9.16 -0.62 -2.72
CA PHE A 133 10.13 -0.73 -3.81
C PHE A 133 11.19 -1.78 -3.50
N SER A 134 11.70 -2.45 -4.51
CA SER A 134 12.75 -3.48 -4.36
C SER A 134 14.03 -2.94 -3.71
N PHE A 135 14.37 -1.66 -3.94
CA PHE A 135 15.52 -1.02 -3.32
C PHE A 135 15.36 -0.76 -1.81
N GLU A 136 14.14 -0.83 -1.25
CA GLU A 136 13.91 -0.71 0.20
C GLU A 136 14.36 -1.95 0.99
N GLY A 137 14.71 -3.02 0.31
CA GLY A 137 15.38 -4.19 0.85
C GLY A 137 14.48 -5.40 1.11
N ARG A 138 15.11 -6.58 1.12
CA ARG A 138 14.42 -7.88 1.20
C ARG A 138 13.62 -8.07 2.50
N ARG A 139 14.12 -7.55 3.63
CA ARG A 139 13.41 -7.66 4.91
C ARG A 139 12.05 -6.96 4.83
N ARG A 140 12.04 -5.74 4.27
CA ARG A 140 10.83 -4.94 4.12
C ARG A 140 9.84 -5.61 3.16
N ALA A 141 10.33 -6.19 2.07
CA ALA A 141 9.52 -6.95 1.13
C ALA A 141 8.88 -8.21 1.77
N SER A 142 9.63 -8.96 2.59
CA SER A 142 9.08 -10.13 3.31
C SER A 142 8.01 -9.73 4.32
N GLN A 143 8.26 -8.67 5.10
CA GLN A 143 7.29 -8.15 6.06
C GLN A 143 6.01 -7.65 5.36
N ALA A 144 6.15 -7.02 4.18
CA ALA A 144 5.01 -6.58 3.38
C ALA A 144 4.16 -7.77 2.92
N GLU A 145 4.77 -8.84 2.45
CA GLU A 145 4.03 -10.01 1.98
C GLU A 145 3.26 -10.71 3.12
N GLU A 146 3.88 -10.83 4.30
CA GLU A 146 3.22 -11.38 5.50
C GLU A 146 2.01 -10.50 5.89
N GLY A 147 2.17 -9.17 5.97
CA GLY A 147 1.09 -8.24 6.30
C GLY A 147 -0.04 -8.25 5.27
N ILE A 148 0.29 -8.31 3.98
CA ILE A 148 -0.70 -8.43 2.89
C ILE A 148 -1.54 -9.70 3.05
N GLN A 149 -0.93 -10.83 3.41
CA GLN A 149 -1.66 -12.08 3.64
C GLN A 149 -2.61 -12.00 4.85
N GLU A 150 -2.20 -11.34 5.93
CA GLU A 150 -3.06 -11.10 7.10
C GLU A 150 -4.20 -10.12 6.76
N LEU A 151 -3.88 -9.02 6.08
CA LEU A 151 -4.87 -8.02 5.68
C LEU A 151 -5.92 -8.61 4.73
N LYS A 152 -5.51 -9.48 3.80
CA LYS A 152 -6.41 -10.16 2.87
C LYS A 152 -7.50 -10.97 3.57
N GLN A 153 -7.20 -11.53 4.75
CA GLN A 153 -8.19 -12.28 5.55
C GLN A 153 -9.15 -11.34 6.30
N SER A 154 -8.75 -10.10 6.50
CA SER A 154 -9.44 -9.12 7.32
C SER A 154 -10.30 -8.13 6.52
N VAL A 155 -10.19 -8.08 5.19
CA VAL A 155 -10.96 -7.20 4.30
C VAL A 155 -11.95 -7.97 3.42
N ASP A 156 -12.90 -7.28 2.81
CA ASP A 156 -13.77 -7.83 1.76
C ASP A 156 -13.05 -7.87 0.41
N THR A 157 -12.34 -6.79 0.10
CA THR A 157 -11.55 -6.64 -1.12
C THR A 157 -10.20 -6.03 -0.79
N LEU A 158 -9.13 -6.57 -1.36
CA LEU A 158 -7.76 -6.06 -1.22
C LEU A 158 -7.21 -5.65 -2.58
N ILE A 159 -6.93 -4.37 -2.73
CA ILE A 159 -6.23 -3.78 -3.87
C ILE A 159 -4.77 -3.58 -3.47
N ILE A 160 -3.87 -4.19 -4.22
CA ILE A 160 -2.43 -4.08 -3.97
C ILE A 160 -1.78 -3.32 -5.12
N VAL A 161 -0.99 -2.32 -4.78
CA VAL A 161 -0.22 -1.52 -5.73
C VAL A 161 1.27 -1.83 -5.56
N PRO A 162 1.90 -2.54 -6.52
CA PRO A 162 3.33 -2.80 -6.45
C PRO A 162 4.11 -1.53 -6.85
N ASN A 163 4.86 -0.93 -5.91
CA ASN A 163 5.61 0.30 -6.21
C ASN A 163 6.64 0.10 -7.34
N ASP A 164 7.23 -1.08 -7.49
CA ASP A 164 8.15 -1.38 -8.60
C ASP A 164 7.51 -1.20 -9.99
N ARG A 165 6.18 -1.33 -10.11
CA ARG A 165 5.48 -1.07 -11.37
C ARG A 165 5.44 0.42 -11.72
N LEU A 166 5.52 1.29 -10.72
CA LEU A 166 5.58 2.73 -10.92
C LEU A 166 6.90 3.14 -11.58
N LEU A 167 7.99 2.40 -11.34
CA LEU A 167 9.27 2.62 -12.02
C LEU A 167 9.21 2.37 -13.53
N GLN A 168 8.24 1.56 -13.99
CA GLN A 168 8.07 1.28 -15.43
C GLN A 168 7.37 2.42 -16.18
N ILE A 169 6.64 3.26 -15.47
CA ILE A 169 5.91 4.41 -16.01
C ILE A 169 6.58 5.74 -15.65
N SER A 170 7.63 5.71 -14.86
CA SER A 170 8.43 6.89 -14.48
C SER A 170 9.61 7.09 -15.43
N ASP A 171 10.06 8.34 -15.54
CA ASP A 171 11.26 8.68 -16.29
C ASP A 171 12.53 8.39 -15.46
N GLU A 172 13.67 8.16 -16.15
CA GLU A 172 14.97 7.94 -15.50
C GLU A 172 15.42 9.11 -14.59
N THR A 173 14.84 10.28 -14.77
CA THR A 173 15.10 11.51 -13.99
C THR A 173 14.18 11.67 -12.79
N THR A 174 13.22 10.77 -12.57
CA THR A 174 12.26 10.84 -11.47
C THR A 174 12.98 10.76 -10.12
N SER A 175 12.78 11.75 -9.26
CA SER A 175 13.37 11.75 -7.93
C SER A 175 12.73 10.68 -7.01
N MET A 176 13.47 10.25 -5.97
CA MET A 176 12.89 9.35 -4.95
C MET A 176 11.62 9.93 -4.32
N LEU A 177 11.59 11.23 -4.07
CA LEU A 177 10.41 11.89 -3.51
C LEU A 177 9.22 11.81 -4.44
N ASP A 178 9.44 11.99 -5.75
CA ASP A 178 8.37 11.90 -6.74
C ASP A 178 7.90 10.46 -6.93
N ALA A 179 8.79 9.47 -6.84
CA ALA A 179 8.41 8.06 -6.85
C ALA A 179 7.44 7.69 -5.70
N PHE A 180 7.71 8.18 -4.47
CA PHE A 180 6.77 8.01 -3.36
C PHE A 180 5.47 8.78 -3.55
N ARG A 181 5.54 10.00 -4.10
CA ARG A 181 4.33 10.75 -4.46
C ARG A 181 3.47 10.04 -5.50
N MET A 182 4.09 9.37 -6.47
CA MET A 182 3.35 8.53 -7.43
C MET A 182 2.64 7.37 -6.74
N ALA A 183 3.27 6.71 -5.76
CA ALA A 183 2.62 5.67 -4.97
C ALA A 183 1.40 6.21 -4.20
N ASP A 184 1.53 7.35 -3.52
CA ASP A 184 0.42 8.02 -2.83
C ASP A 184 -0.70 8.42 -3.81
N GLN A 185 -0.33 8.88 -5.01
CA GLN A 185 -1.28 9.24 -6.08
C GLN A 185 -2.09 8.03 -6.55
N VAL A 186 -1.48 6.86 -6.69
CA VAL A 186 -2.19 5.64 -7.11
C VAL A 186 -3.13 5.16 -6.01
N LEU A 187 -2.73 5.25 -4.73
CA LEU A 187 -3.64 4.99 -3.61
C LEU A 187 -4.85 5.95 -3.63
N HIS A 188 -4.61 7.24 -3.86
CA HIS A 188 -5.68 8.23 -4.04
C HIS A 188 -6.62 7.83 -5.19
N GLN A 189 -6.09 7.52 -6.37
CA GLN A 189 -6.89 7.14 -7.54
C GLN A 189 -7.71 5.87 -7.30
N GLY A 190 -7.20 4.93 -6.50
CA GLY A 190 -7.92 3.72 -6.09
C GLY A 190 -9.14 4.04 -5.21
N VAL A 191 -8.97 4.92 -4.24
CA VAL A 191 -10.06 5.37 -3.36
C VAL A 191 -11.04 6.26 -4.13
N ASP A 192 -10.54 7.23 -4.90
CA ASP A 192 -11.35 8.15 -5.70
C ASP A 192 -12.19 7.41 -6.74
N GLY A 193 -11.60 6.45 -7.47
CA GLY A 193 -12.29 5.69 -8.51
C GLY A 193 -13.52 4.91 -8.01
N ILE A 194 -13.55 4.53 -6.73
CA ILE A 194 -14.71 3.89 -6.11
C ILE A 194 -15.64 4.95 -5.50
N THR A 195 -15.07 5.89 -4.76
CA THR A 195 -15.83 6.90 -4.01
C THR A 195 -16.62 7.82 -4.94
N ALA A 196 -16.00 8.29 -6.02
CA ALA A 196 -16.62 9.16 -7.00
C ALA A 196 -17.90 8.56 -7.59
N LEU A 197 -17.95 7.24 -7.81
CA LEU A 197 -19.13 6.55 -8.32
C LEU A 197 -20.32 6.59 -7.38
N ILE A 198 -20.06 6.69 -6.07
CA ILE A 198 -21.09 6.64 -5.01
C ILE A 198 -21.53 8.05 -4.61
N VAL A 199 -20.57 8.98 -4.43
CA VAL A 199 -20.85 10.28 -3.81
C VAL A 199 -20.93 11.43 -4.80
N THR A 200 -20.31 11.33 -5.98
CA THR A 200 -20.26 12.40 -6.96
C THR A 200 -21.45 12.30 -7.92
N PRO A 201 -22.28 13.33 -8.02
CA PRO A 201 -23.34 13.34 -9.02
C PRO A 201 -22.74 13.27 -10.42
N GLY A 202 -23.03 12.21 -11.15
CA GLY A 202 -22.54 11.97 -12.50
C GLY A 202 -23.67 11.81 -13.52
N LEU A 203 -23.31 11.54 -14.77
CA LEU A 203 -24.26 11.19 -15.84
C LEU A 203 -24.91 9.83 -15.60
N ILE A 204 -24.13 8.89 -15.06
CA ILE A 204 -24.57 7.55 -14.67
C ILE A 204 -24.04 7.30 -13.26
N ASN A 205 -24.94 7.31 -12.28
CA ASN A 205 -24.60 7.06 -10.89
C ASN A 205 -24.84 5.59 -10.55
N LEU A 206 -23.97 5.06 -9.69
CA LEU A 206 -24.16 3.77 -9.07
C LEU A 206 -24.72 3.95 -7.67
N ASP A 207 -25.59 3.05 -7.26
CA ASP A 207 -25.95 2.98 -5.86
C ASP A 207 -24.89 2.17 -5.07
N PHE A 208 -24.85 2.42 -3.77
CA PHE A 208 -23.91 1.73 -2.88
C PHE A 208 -24.11 0.21 -2.85
N ALA A 209 -25.35 -0.27 -3.08
CA ALA A 209 -25.67 -1.68 -3.07
C ALA A 209 -25.02 -2.42 -4.26
N ASP A 210 -24.93 -1.77 -5.43
CA ASP A 210 -24.26 -2.33 -6.60
C ASP A 210 -22.75 -2.50 -6.34
N VAL A 211 -22.12 -1.44 -5.84
CA VAL A 211 -20.69 -1.47 -5.46
C VAL A 211 -20.43 -2.56 -4.42
N ARG A 212 -21.28 -2.64 -3.39
CA ARG A 212 -21.20 -3.67 -2.35
C ARG A 212 -21.32 -5.08 -2.93
N THR A 213 -22.19 -5.30 -3.91
CA THR A 213 -22.37 -6.63 -4.53
C THR A 213 -21.12 -7.12 -5.24
N VAL A 214 -20.35 -6.22 -5.90
CA VAL A 214 -19.13 -6.58 -6.61
C VAL A 214 -17.95 -6.77 -5.65
N LEU A 215 -17.85 -5.93 -4.61
CA LEU A 215 -16.67 -5.87 -3.75
C LEU A 215 -16.78 -6.67 -2.45
N SER A 216 -17.98 -7.15 -2.05
CA SER A 216 -18.13 -7.98 -0.85
C SER A 216 -17.49 -9.35 -1.04
N ASN A 217 -16.56 -9.70 -0.14
CA ASN A 217 -15.84 -10.97 -0.14
C ASN A 217 -15.19 -11.32 -1.50
N ALA A 218 -14.79 -10.30 -2.25
CA ALA A 218 -14.20 -10.47 -3.58
C ALA A 218 -12.71 -10.91 -3.54
N GLY A 219 -12.07 -10.84 -2.36
CA GLY A 219 -10.68 -11.24 -2.18
C GLY A 219 -9.70 -10.24 -2.79
N SER A 220 -8.74 -10.70 -3.58
CA SER A 220 -7.81 -9.80 -4.27
C SER A 220 -8.49 -9.12 -5.46
N ALA A 221 -8.23 -7.83 -5.61
CA ALA A 221 -8.64 -7.06 -6.77
C ALA A 221 -7.43 -6.39 -7.44
N LEU A 222 -7.51 -6.23 -8.74
CA LEU A 222 -6.52 -5.53 -9.55
C LEU A 222 -7.11 -4.19 -9.99
N MET A 223 -6.27 -3.17 -10.04
CA MET A 223 -6.67 -1.85 -10.48
C MET A 223 -5.82 -1.39 -11.66
N GLY A 224 -6.49 -0.95 -12.71
CA GLY A 224 -5.87 -0.32 -13.85
C GLY A 224 -6.41 1.09 -14.05
N ILE A 225 -5.53 2.01 -14.42
CA ILE A 225 -5.87 3.40 -14.65
C ILE A 225 -5.32 3.78 -16.00
N GLY A 226 -6.15 4.46 -16.81
CA GLY A 226 -5.75 4.99 -18.09
C GLY A 226 -6.26 6.40 -18.28
N GLN A 227 -5.53 7.17 -19.09
CA GLN A 227 -5.89 8.53 -19.50
C GLN A 227 -5.79 8.61 -21.00
N GLY A 228 -6.64 9.43 -21.61
CA GLY A 228 -6.63 9.70 -23.04
C GLY A 228 -7.08 11.12 -23.32
N ALA A 229 -6.65 11.67 -24.45
CA ALA A 229 -6.96 13.01 -24.90
C ALA A 229 -7.37 13.02 -26.38
N GLY A 230 -8.10 14.05 -26.82
CA GLY A 230 -8.54 14.20 -28.20
C GLY A 230 -9.82 13.45 -28.55
N ASP A 231 -10.04 13.14 -29.85
CA ASP A 231 -11.32 12.64 -30.38
C ASP A 231 -11.68 11.23 -29.86
N ASP A 232 -10.69 10.38 -29.61
CA ASP A 232 -10.87 8.99 -29.13
C ASP A 232 -10.47 8.81 -27.66
N ARG A 233 -10.40 9.92 -26.90
CA ARG A 233 -9.89 9.98 -25.52
C ARG A 233 -10.43 8.90 -24.59
N ALA A 234 -11.73 8.60 -24.65
CA ALA A 234 -12.36 7.61 -23.76
C ALA A 234 -11.97 6.17 -24.13
N GLU A 235 -11.86 5.84 -25.44
CA GLU A 235 -11.42 4.53 -25.88
C GLU A 235 -9.93 4.32 -25.61
N GLU A 236 -9.10 5.35 -25.84
CA GLU A 236 -7.66 5.31 -25.49
C GLU A 236 -7.46 5.15 -23.99
N ALA A 237 -8.18 5.90 -23.17
CA ALA A 237 -8.15 5.76 -21.71
C ALA A 237 -8.56 4.35 -21.27
N ALA A 238 -9.61 3.78 -21.85
CA ALA A 238 -10.04 2.41 -21.55
C ALA A 238 -8.98 1.37 -21.93
N ARG A 239 -8.37 1.48 -23.11
CA ARG A 239 -7.27 0.60 -23.54
C ARG A 239 -6.04 0.75 -22.63
N ALA A 240 -5.67 1.98 -22.28
CA ALA A 240 -4.57 2.24 -21.35
C ALA A 240 -4.86 1.63 -19.96
N ALA A 241 -6.11 1.71 -19.47
CA ALA A 241 -6.49 1.13 -18.20
C ALA A 241 -6.33 -0.39 -18.17
N ILE A 242 -6.81 -1.11 -19.19
CA ILE A 242 -6.69 -2.59 -19.25
C ILE A 242 -5.26 -3.08 -19.55
N SER A 243 -4.41 -2.24 -20.10
CA SER A 243 -2.99 -2.53 -20.34
C SER A 243 -2.06 -1.85 -19.33
N SER A 244 -2.62 -1.27 -18.26
CA SER A 244 -1.86 -0.58 -17.22
C SER A 244 -0.82 -1.50 -16.59
N PRO A 245 0.44 -1.06 -16.42
CA PRO A 245 1.45 -1.82 -15.68
C PRO A 245 1.08 -2.12 -14.24
N LEU A 246 0.13 -1.36 -13.66
CA LEU A 246 -0.40 -1.59 -12.31
C LEU A 246 -1.23 -2.88 -12.20
N LEU A 247 -1.75 -3.38 -13.32
CA LEU A 247 -2.37 -4.69 -13.39
C LEU A 247 -1.27 -5.76 -13.41
N GLU A 248 -1.16 -6.54 -12.34
CA GLU A 248 -0.19 -7.65 -12.27
C GLU A 248 -0.59 -8.85 -13.15
N ALA A 249 -1.86 -8.87 -13.62
CA ALA A 249 -2.39 -9.93 -14.46
C ALA A 249 -3.52 -9.44 -15.36
N SER A 250 -3.97 -10.32 -16.26
CA SER A 250 -5.11 -10.05 -17.16
C SER A 250 -6.42 -9.94 -16.38
N ILE A 251 -7.28 -9.03 -16.77
CA ILE A 251 -8.65 -8.88 -16.22
C ILE A 251 -9.61 -10.00 -16.67
N GLU A 252 -9.20 -10.87 -17.60
CA GLU A 252 -10.04 -11.94 -18.16
C GLU A 252 -10.58 -12.95 -17.14
N GLY A 253 -9.89 -13.09 -15.98
CA GLY A 253 -10.29 -14.00 -14.91
C GLY A 253 -11.22 -13.37 -13.86
N ALA A 254 -11.51 -12.08 -13.97
CA ALA A 254 -12.33 -11.37 -12.99
C ALA A 254 -13.82 -11.67 -13.19
N LYS A 255 -14.52 -11.96 -12.09
CA LYS A 255 -15.98 -12.17 -12.07
C LYS A 255 -16.77 -10.89 -11.83
N GLY A 256 -16.13 -9.86 -11.28
CA GLY A 256 -16.69 -8.54 -11.07
C GLY A 256 -15.77 -7.46 -11.61
N LEU A 257 -16.35 -6.51 -12.31
CA LEU A 257 -15.64 -5.33 -12.83
C LEU A 257 -16.39 -4.08 -12.42
N LEU A 258 -15.66 -3.17 -11.78
CA LEU A 258 -16.14 -1.82 -11.49
C LEU A 258 -15.38 -0.85 -12.40
N LEU A 259 -16.14 -0.07 -13.17
CA LEU A 259 -15.61 0.85 -14.17
C LEU A 259 -16.03 2.27 -13.84
N SER A 260 -15.06 3.14 -13.62
CA SER A 260 -15.26 4.58 -13.47
C SER A 260 -14.73 5.30 -14.70
N ILE A 261 -15.60 6.05 -15.37
CA ILE A 261 -15.24 6.89 -16.51
C ILE A 261 -15.42 8.35 -16.08
N SER A 262 -14.35 9.12 -16.08
CA SER A 262 -14.36 10.53 -15.69
C SER A 262 -13.91 11.41 -16.85
N GLY A 263 -14.61 12.51 -17.08
CA GLY A 263 -14.28 13.48 -18.12
C GLY A 263 -14.97 14.80 -17.87
N GLY A 264 -14.64 15.82 -18.65
CA GLY A 264 -15.28 17.12 -18.58
C GLY A 264 -16.77 17.08 -18.90
N SER A 265 -17.46 18.21 -18.75
CA SER A 265 -18.89 18.37 -19.04
C SER A 265 -19.27 18.15 -20.52
N ASP A 266 -18.27 18.03 -21.39
CA ASP A 266 -18.38 17.70 -22.81
C ASP A 266 -18.37 16.19 -23.09
N LEU A 267 -18.17 15.33 -22.07
CA LEU A 267 -18.16 13.87 -22.20
C LEU A 267 -19.48 13.37 -22.81
N THR A 268 -19.39 12.70 -23.94
CA THR A 268 -20.56 12.24 -24.70
C THR A 268 -20.96 10.78 -24.33
N LEU A 269 -22.23 10.44 -24.53
CA LEU A 269 -22.71 9.07 -24.37
C LEU A 269 -21.98 8.08 -25.31
N HIS A 270 -21.58 8.51 -26.51
CA HIS A 270 -20.85 7.66 -27.45
C HIS A 270 -19.45 7.34 -26.97
N GLU A 271 -18.75 8.29 -26.31
CA GLU A 271 -17.44 8.07 -25.71
C GLU A 271 -17.53 7.08 -24.55
N VAL A 272 -18.52 7.26 -23.64
CA VAL A 272 -18.78 6.32 -22.54
C VAL A 272 -19.07 4.91 -23.06
N HIS A 273 -19.90 4.80 -24.12
CA HIS A 273 -20.20 3.51 -24.74
C HIS A 273 -18.96 2.82 -25.33
N ARG A 274 -18.12 3.56 -26.08
CA ARG A 274 -16.88 3.01 -26.67
C ARG A 274 -15.90 2.54 -25.59
N ALA A 275 -15.74 3.32 -24.52
CA ALA A 275 -14.89 2.92 -23.39
C ALA A 275 -15.40 1.64 -22.71
N ALA A 276 -16.69 1.57 -22.40
CA ALA A 276 -17.31 0.39 -21.79
C ALA A 276 -17.22 -0.84 -22.71
N GLU A 277 -17.41 -0.69 -24.02
CA GLU A 277 -17.29 -1.77 -24.99
C GLU A 277 -15.86 -2.31 -25.09
N ALA A 278 -14.84 -1.43 -25.08
CA ALA A 278 -13.44 -1.83 -25.09
C ALA A 278 -13.07 -2.71 -23.89
N ILE A 279 -13.57 -2.38 -22.70
CA ILE A 279 -13.34 -3.14 -21.48
C ILE A 279 -14.13 -4.44 -21.48
N THR A 280 -15.41 -4.40 -21.91
CA THR A 280 -16.26 -5.60 -21.97
C THR A 280 -15.68 -6.68 -22.88
N ARG A 281 -15.03 -6.29 -23.97
CA ARG A 281 -14.35 -7.24 -24.88
C ARG A 281 -13.13 -7.92 -24.25
N ALA A 282 -12.48 -7.27 -23.28
CA ALA A 282 -11.32 -7.79 -22.56
C ALA A 282 -11.70 -8.57 -21.28
N ALA A 283 -12.95 -8.48 -20.86
CA ALA A 283 -13.46 -9.11 -19.64
C ALA A 283 -13.97 -10.53 -19.92
N HIS A 284 -14.13 -11.31 -18.82
CA HIS A 284 -14.79 -12.61 -18.91
C HIS A 284 -16.26 -12.45 -19.38
N PRO A 285 -16.77 -13.33 -20.28
CA PRO A 285 -18.15 -13.21 -20.79
C PRO A 285 -19.25 -13.22 -19.72
N GLU A 286 -19.00 -13.85 -18.57
CA GLU A 286 -19.92 -13.93 -17.44
C GLU A 286 -19.62 -12.91 -16.33
N ALA A 287 -18.67 -11.98 -16.57
CA ALA A 287 -18.33 -10.96 -15.59
C ALA A 287 -19.50 -10.01 -15.34
N ASN A 288 -19.76 -9.72 -14.06
CA ASN A 288 -20.68 -8.66 -13.68
C ASN A 288 -19.97 -7.31 -13.82
N ILE A 289 -20.34 -6.54 -14.86
CA ILE A 289 -19.71 -5.25 -15.15
C ILE A 289 -20.64 -4.14 -14.69
N ILE A 290 -20.15 -3.36 -13.73
CA ILE A 290 -20.82 -2.18 -13.20
C ILE A 290 -20.03 -0.95 -13.63
N PHE A 291 -20.67 0.02 -14.26
CA PHE A 291 -19.98 1.22 -14.71
C PHE A 291 -20.74 2.50 -14.30
N GLY A 292 -19.98 3.54 -14.02
CA GLY A 292 -20.48 4.89 -13.81
C GLY A 292 -19.71 5.90 -14.61
N ALA A 293 -20.35 7.03 -14.90
CA ALA A 293 -19.77 8.15 -15.62
C ALA A 293 -19.89 9.41 -14.78
N VAL A 294 -18.74 9.98 -14.41
CA VAL A 294 -18.59 11.13 -13.50
C VAL A 294 -18.09 12.34 -14.29
N ILE A 295 -18.68 13.50 -14.04
CA ILE A 295 -18.21 14.76 -14.60
C ILE A 295 -17.16 15.37 -13.67
N ASP A 296 -15.97 15.57 -14.22
CA ASP A 296 -14.84 16.23 -13.57
C ASP A 296 -14.22 17.26 -14.52
N ASP A 297 -14.66 18.51 -14.38
CA ASP A 297 -14.21 19.60 -15.24
C ASP A 297 -12.71 19.94 -15.02
N ALA A 298 -12.10 19.45 -13.95
CA ALA A 298 -10.66 19.61 -13.73
C ALA A 298 -9.80 18.81 -14.74
N LEU A 299 -10.38 17.80 -15.40
CA LEU A 299 -9.73 17.01 -16.44
C LEU A 299 -9.64 17.77 -17.79
N GLY A 300 -10.42 18.84 -17.99
CA GLY A 300 -10.47 19.56 -19.25
C GLY A 300 -10.82 18.66 -20.43
N ASP A 301 -9.95 18.59 -21.44
CA ASP A 301 -10.15 17.77 -22.65
C ASP A 301 -9.74 16.31 -22.47
N GLU A 302 -9.30 15.90 -21.26
CA GLU A 302 -8.88 14.54 -20.97
C GLU A 302 -10.05 13.67 -20.50
N CYS A 303 -9.93 12.37 -20.73
CA CYS A 303 -10.78 11.34 -20.14
C CYS A 303 -9.92 10.41 -19.29
N ARG A 304 -10.38 10.08 -18.09
CA ARG A 304 -9.75 9.10 -17.21
C ARG A 304 -10.68 7.90 -17.06
N VAL A 305 -10.11 6.71 -17.18
CA VAL A 305 -10.81 5.44 -16.94
C VAL A 305 -10.08 4.68 -15.83
N THR A 306 -10.82 4.33 -14.79
CA THR A 306 -10.34 3.45 -13.73
C THR A 306 -11.12 2.14 -13.79
N VAL A 307 -10.41 1.02 -13.87
CA VAL A 307 -10.98 -0.33 -13.87
C VAL A 307 -10.54 -1.03 -12.59
N ILE A 308 -11.49 -1.58 -11.83
CA ILE A 308 -11.23 -2.44 -10.69
C ILE A 308 -11.80 -3.81 -11.02
N ALA A 309 -10.90 -4.78 -11.16
CA ALA A 309 -11.22 -6.17 -11.48
C ALA A 309 -11.12 -7.02 -10.21
N ALA A 310 -12.19 -7.69 -9.83
CA ALA A 310 -12.32 -8.38 -8.56
C ALA A 310 -12.92 -9.79 -8.75
N GLY A 311 -12.86 -10.62 -7.71
CA GLY A 311 -13.49 -11.94 -7.74
C GLY A 311 -12.75 -12.95 -8.63
N PHE A 312 -11.44 -12.98 -8.59
CA PHE A 312 -10.64 -13.97 -9.31
C PHE A 312 -10.77 -15.37 -8.69
N ASP A 313 -10.71 -16.40 -9.50
CA ASP A 313 -10.63 -17.77 -8.99
C ASP A 313 -9.32 -18.01 -8.23
N ARG A 314 -9.35 -18.87 -7.20
CA ARG A 314 -8.17 -19.16 -6.36
C ARG A 314 -6.93 -19.60 -7.15
N ALA A 315 -7.11 -20.22 -8.33
CA ALA A 315 -6.02 -20.61 -9.21
C ALA A 315 -5.35 -19.40 -9.88
N ALA A 316 -6.13 -18.36 -10.26
CA ALA A 316 -5.65 -17.11 -10.79
C ALA A 316 -4.97 -16.28 -9.67
N GLU A 317 -5.55 -16.22 -8.47
CA GLU A 317 -4.95 -15.55 -7.32
C GLU A 317 -3.57 -16.11 -6.95
N ALA A 318 -3.35 -17.42 -7.05
CA ALA A 318 -2.05 -18.04 -6.79
C ALA A 318 -0.97 -17.60 -7.79
N SER A 319 -1.34 -17.10 -8.98
CA SER A 319 -0.39 -16.56 -9.94
C SER A 319 0.08 -15.14 -9.58
N PHE A 320 -0.74 -14.35 -8.88
CA PHE A 320 -0.39 -13.00 -8.39
C PHE A 320 0.57 -13.03 -7.20
N ALA A 321 0.49 -14.09 -6.38
CA ALA A 321 1.32 -14.27 -5.19
C ALA A 321 2.77 -14.71 -5.50
N ARG A 322 3.13 -14.95 -6.76
CA ARG A 322 4.52 -15.28 -7.12
C ARG A 322 5.28 -13.97 -7.36
N PRO A 323 6.21 -13.58 -6.46
CA PRO A 323 7.12 -12.49 -6.76
C PRO A 323 7.89 -12.83 -8.05
N ALA A 324 8.09 -11.83 -8.91
CA ALA A 324 8.86 -11.94 -10.15
C ALA A 324 10.37 -12.15 -9.89
N LEU A 325 10.75 -13.01 -8.97
CA LEU A 325 12.09 -13.51 -8.68
C LEU A 325 12.35 -14.85 -9.41
N ALA A 326 11.80 -15.01 -10.61
CA ALA A 326 12.33 -15.96 -11.57
C ALA A 326 13.47 -15.29 -12.34
N ILE A 327 14.56 -14.93 -11.65
CA ILE A 327 15.87 -14.91 -12.30
C ILE A 327 16.06 -16.34 -12.77
N SER A 328 16.04 -16.53 -14.10
CA SER A 328 16.28 -17.78 -14.78
C SER A 328 17.41 -18.54 -14.09
N ALA A 329 17.09 -19.60 -13.38
CA ALA A 329 18.02 -20.69 -13.22
C ALA A 329 18.26 -21.23 -14.65
N ARG A 330 19.22 -20.64 -15.37
CA ARG A 330 19.82 -21.30 -16.49
C ARG A 330 20.32 -22.63 -15.94
N GLU A 331 19.85 -23.67 -16.58
CA GLU A 331 20.34 -25.03 -16.42
C GLU A 331 21.83 -24.99 -16.09
N SER A 332 22.16 -25.34 -14.87
CA SER A 332 23.50 -25.73 -14.50
C SER A 332 23.73 -27.07 -15.21
N ASP A 333 24.29 -26.99 -16.42
CA ASP A 333 24.98 -28.12 -17.00
C ASP A 333 25.87 -28.70 -15.88
N SER A 334 25.58 -29.96 -15.57
CA SER A 334 26.34 -30.75 -14.65
C SER A 334 27.79 -30.81 -15.11
N ILE A 335 28.63 -29.93 -14.54
CA ILE A 335 30.08 -30.10 -14.58
C ILE A 335 30.35 -31.32 -13.70
N ARG A 336 30.53 -32.50 -14.33
CA ARG A 336 31.17 -33.66 -13.74
C ARG A 336 32.59 -33.22 -13.39
N LEU A 337 32.89 -33.17 -12.11
CA LEU A 337 34.29 -33.15 -11.65
C LEU A 337 34.92 -34.49 -12.01
N PRO A 338 36.12 -34.54 -12.60
CA PRO A 338 36.87 -35.77 -12.74
C PRO A 338 37.29 -36.26 -11.34
N GLU A 339 37.09 -37.55 -11.09
CA GLU A 339 37.63 -38.26 -9.94
C GLU A 339 39.16 -38.35 -10.07
N ASP A 340 39.83 -37.98 -8.98
CA ASP A 340 41.14 -38.39 -8.48
C ASP A 340 42.27 -38.70 -9.48
N ASP A 341 43.22 -37.78 -9.50
CA ASP A 341 44.66 -38.16 -9.58
C ASP A 341 45.44 -37.17 -8.69
N ASP A 342 46.05 -37.74 -7.63
CA ASP A 342 46.98 -37.11 -6.70
C ASP A 342 48.20 -36.59 -7.44
N GLU A 343 48.25 -35.28 -7.74
CA GLU A 343 49.53 -34.63 -8.04
C GLU A 343 49.70 -33.36 -7.20
N ASP A 344 50.74 -33.35 -6.39
CA ASP A 344 51.24 -32.27 -5.52
C ASP A 344 51.27 -30.90 -6.24
N ILE A 345 50.39 -29.98 -5.90
CA ILE A 345 50.47 -28.59 -6.32
C ILE A 345 51.30 -27.83 -5.27
N PRO A 346 52.42 -27.23 -5.61
CA PRO A 346 53.23 -26.48 -4.64
C PRO A 346 52.57 -25.18 -4.27
N VAL A 347 52.26 -25.02 -2.97
CA VAL A 347 51.67 -23.79 -2.36
C VAL A 347 52.73 -22.68 -2.37
N PRO A 348 52.44 -21.47 -2.87
CA PRO A 348 53.39 -20.35 -2.84
C PRO A 348 53.73 -19.94 -1.40
N SER A 349 55.01 -19.68 -1.16
CA SER A 349 55.64 -19.40 0.14
C SER A 349 55.18 -18.14 0.90
N LEU A 350 54.19 -17.41 0.39
CA LEU A 350 53.64 -16.18 0.98
C LEU A 350 52.60 -16.39 2.08
N LEU A 351 52.18 -17.62 2.39
CA LEU A 351 51.20 -17.93 3.43
C LEU A 351 51.80 -18.54 4.71
N LYS A 352 53.14 -18.61 4.83
CA LYS A 352 53.81 -19.18 6.00
C LYS A 352 54.25 -18.19 7.09
N GLU A 353 53.98 -16.90 6.95
CA GLU A 353 54.39 -15.87 7.94
C GLU A 353 53.22 -15.25 8.73
N ARG A 354 52.16 -16.00 9.04
CA ARG A 354 51.05 -15.49 9.88
C ARG A 354 50.56 -16.52 10.90
N GLN A 355 51.48 -17.17 11.57
CA GLN A 355 51.14 -18.12 12.66
C GLN A 355 51.93 -17.91 13.95
N GLU A 356 52.42 -16.70 14.23
CA GLU A 356 53.11 -16.38 15.48
C GLU A 356 52.67 -15.05 16.09
N ASP A 357 51.35 -14.80 16.27
CA ASP A 357 50.83 -13.67 17.07
C ASP A 357 49.49 -13.99 17.72
N GLU A 358 49.34 -15.16 18.34
CA GLU A 358 48.16 -15.55 19.14
C GLU A 358 48.39 -15.49 20.68
N ASP A 359 49.24 -14.59 21.18
CA ASP A 359 49.52 -14.49 22.62
C ASP A 359 49.36 -13.07 23.19
N LEU A 360 48.39 -12.28 22.75
CA LEU A 360 48.17 -10.91 23.27
C LEU A 360 46.72 -10.58 23.72
N PHE A 361 45.96 -11.56 24.21
CA PHE A 361 44.72 -11.27 24.95
C PHE A 361 44.57 -12.18 26.18
N GLN A 362 45.21 -11.79 27.29
CA GLN A 362 44.84 -12.27 28.63
C GLN A 362 43.85 -11.27 29.25
N PRO A 363 42.70 -11.72 29.79
CA PRO A 363 41.76 -10.83 30.51
C PRO A 363 42.33 -10.49 31.89
N ALA A 364 42.36 -9.19 32.21
CA ALA A 364 42.74 -8.68 33.52
C ALA A 364 41.75 -9.14 34.60
N GLN A 365 42.30 -9.78 35.63
CA GLN A 365 41.57 -10.12 36.86
C GLN A 365 41.30 -8.85 37.67
N VAL A 366 40.04 -8.61 38.03
CA VAL A 366 39.61 -7.56 38.94
C VAL A 366 39.93 -8.03 40.36
N GLY A 367 40.93 -7.43 41.00
CA GLY A 367 41.20 -7.56 42.44
C GLY A 367 40.39 -6.51 43.22
N ALA A 368 39.66 -6.98 44.22
CA ALA A 368 38.96 -6.14 45.21
C ALA A 368 39.99 -5.47 46.16
N GLY A 369 39.79 -4.16 46.44
CA GLY A 369 40.44 -3.57 47.60
C GLY A 369 40.54 -2.05 47.63
N ARG A 370 39.75 -1.48 48.52
CA ARG A 370 39.95 -0.29 49.37
C ARG A 370 39.67 1.12 48.84
N ASN A 371 38.75 1.72 49.61
CA ASN A 371 38.43 3.13 49.79
C ASN A 371 39.62 4.07 49.78
N ASP A 372 39.51 5.18 49.11
CA ASP A 372 40.00 6.45 49.62
C ASP A 372 39.16 7.62 49.03
N GLU A 373 38.81 8.53 49.90
CA GLU A 373 38.10 9.78 49.63
C GLU A 373 39.06 10.74 48.91
N GLY A 374 38.64 11.37 47.85
CA GLY A 374 39.38 12.42 47.17
C GLY A 374 38.49 13.19 46.22
N ASP A 375 38.23 14.45 46.56
CA ASP A 375 37.63 15.50 45.75
C ASP A 375 38.17 15.48 44.32
N ASP A 376 37.29 15.38 43.34
CA ASP A 376 37.62 15.68 41.96
C ASP A 376 36.70 16.79 41.42
N ASP A 377 37.26 17.98 41.37
CA ASP A 377 36.82 19.11 40.59
C ASP A 377 36.63 18.72 39.11
N LEU A 378 35.40 18.80 38.64
CA LEU A 378 35.09 18.71 37.25
C LEU A 378 35.59 19.94 36.51
N ASP A 379 36.64 19.78 35.76
CA ASP A 379 37.22 20.81 34.87
C ASP A 379 36.27 21.10 33.72
N ILE A 380 35.51 22.21 33.84
CA ILE A 380 34.62 22.69 32.80
C ILE A 380 35.42 23.50 31.77
N PRO A 381 35.45 23.11 30.51
CA PRO A 381 36.12 23.83 29.44
C PRO A 381 35.73 25.31 29.34
N ASP A 382 36.70 26.19 29.10
CA ASP A 382 36.56 27.67 29.13
C ASP A 382 35.54 28.27 28.14
N PHE A 383 35.08 27.53 27.15
CA PHE A 383 34.05 27.99 26.20
C PHE A 383 32.60 27.95 26.74
N LEU A 384 32.37 27.41 27.94
CA LEU A 384 31.06 27.38 28.61
C LEU A 384 30.95 28.41 29.77
N LYS A 385 31.92 29.28 29.93
CA LYS A 385 31.92 30.34 30.94
C LYS A 385 31.64 31.72 30.32
N GLY A 386 30.58 31.81 29.48
CA GLY A 386 30.17 33.09 28.87
C GLY A 386 28.67 33.31 29.00
#